data_0e08c01898994833d32900bcf875d59f
#
_entry.id   0e08c01898994833d32900bcf875d59f
#
_cell.length_a   1.000
_cell.length_b   1.000
_cell.length_c   1.000
_cell.angle_alpha   90.00
_cell.angle_beta   90.00
_cell.angle_gamma   90.00
#
_symmetry.space_group_name_H-M   'P 1'
#
loop_
_entity.id
_entity.type
_entity.pdbx_description
1 polymer ?
#
loop_
_entity_poly.entity_id
_entity_poly.type
_entity_poly.pdbx_seq_one_letter_code
_entity_poly.pdbx_strand_id
1 'polypeptide(L)'
;MSVQGRLYFFCGKMGAGKSTYSKQLAADQQAVLLSEDEWLASHYPHQIKSFDDYLKYSALIRPFIKQLVQNILATGADVVMDFPANTLRQRSWFLNLCREAGCEHQMIWLDLTDEQCLKQIAQRRLEQPERAAFDTEAVFHQVTAFFEPPTADEHLNIVTSEFAGDAGIGVKE
;
A
#
# COMPACT_ATOMS: atom_id res chain seq x y z
N MET A 1 -22.02 -21.97 -0.45
CA MET A 1 -20.64 -21.46 -0.25
C MET A 1 -20.65 -19.96 -0.39
N SER A 2 -20.23 -19.26 0.64
CA SER A 2 -20.05 -17.80 0.55
C SER A 2 -18.83 -17.48 -0.32
N VAL A 3 -19.00 -16.57 -1.27
CA VAL A 3 -17.88 -16.07 -2.08
C VAL A 3 -17.05 -15.14 -1.21
N GLN A 4 -15.74 -15.39 -1.13
CA GLN A 4 -14.81 -14.50 -0.45
C GLN A 4 -14.70 -13.17 -1.20
N GLY A 5 -14.48 -12.08 -0.49
CA GLY A 5 -14.11 -10.81 -1.09
C GLY A 5 -12.72 -10.88 -1.71
N ARG A 6 -12.41 -9.87 -2.52
CA ARG A 6 -11.09 -9.74 -3.17
C ARG A 6 -10.20 -8.78 -2.38
N LEU A 7 -8.91 -9.12 -2.29
CA LEU A 7 -7.89 -8.26 -1.70
C LEU A 7 -7.17 -7.46 -2.78
N TYR A 8 -7.09 -6.15 -2.58
CA TYR A 8 -6.29 -5.24 -3.39
C TYR A 8 -5.13 -4.69 -2.56
N PHE A 9 -3.93 -4.70 -3.10
CA PHE A 9 -2.76 -4.09 -2.48
C PHE A 9 -1.83 -3.47 -3.54
N PHE A 10 -0.82 -2.73 -3.10
CA PHE A 10 -0.09 -1.82 -3.97
C PHE A 10 1.41 -2.02 -3.85
N CYS A 11 2.08 -2.06 -5.00
CA CYS A 11 3.52 -1.91 -5.11
C CYS A 11 3.81 -0.54 -5.73
N GLY A 12 4.61 0.26 -5.08
CA GLY A 12 5.01 1.58 -5.57
C GLY A 12 5.96 2.23 -4.59
N LYS A 13 6.96 2.91 -5.13
CA LYS A 13 7.92 3.66 -4.32
C LYS A 13 7.22 4.78 -3.55
N MET A 14 7.89 5.29 -2.53
CA MET A 14 7.43 6.47 -1.79
C MET A 14 7.07 7.60 -2.78
N GLY A 15 5.90 8.20 -2.59
CA GLY A 15 5.43 9.28 -3.47
C GLY A 15 4.80 8.84 -4.80
N ALA A 16 4.62 7.54 -5.03
CA ALA A 16 4.01 7.04 -6.27
C ALA A 16 2.49 7.27 -6.36
N GLY A 17 1.84 7.78 -5.30
CA GLY A 17 0.41 8.06 -5.30
C GLY A 17 -0.47 6.96 -4.74
N LYS A 18 0.08 6.05 -3.99
CA LYS A 18 -0.58 4.87 -3.42
C LYS A 18 -1.80 5.24 -2.57
N SER A 19 -1.66 6.24 -1.70
CA SER A 19 -2.75 6.69 -0.81
C SER A 19 -3.93 7.27 -1.59
N THR A 20 -3.68 8.08 -2.60
CA THR A 20 -4.71 8.66 -3.46
C THR A 20 -5.42 7.58 -4.27
N TYR A 21 -4.65 6.68 -4.86
CA TYR A 21 -5.20 5.60 -5.67
C TYR A 21 -6.04 4.63 -4.84
N SER A 22 -5.58 4.28 -3.64
CA SER A 22 -6.29 3.35 -2.77
C SER A 22 -7.66 3.88 -2.32
N LYS A 23 -7.75 5.17 -2.02
CA LYS A 23 -9.02 5.82 -1.69
C LYS A 23 -10.01 5.76 -2.86
N GLN A 24 -9.54 6.07 -4.05
CA GLN A 24 -10.38 6.03 -5.25
C GLN A 24 -10.83 4.61 -5.57
N LEU A 25 -9.92 3.65 -5.52
CA LEU A 25 -10.24 2.25 -5.78
C LEU A 25 -11.26 1.71 -4.77
N ALA A 26 -11.09 2.02 -3.49
CA ALA A 26 -12.03 1.60 -2.45
C ALA A 26 -13.44 2.17 -2.69
N ALA A 27 -13.53 3.44 -3.10
CA ALA A 27 -14.81 4.06 -3.44
C ALA A 27 -15.45 3.40 -4.67
N ASP A 28 -14.69 3.19 -5.74
CA ASP A 28 -15.18 2.62 -6.99
C ASP A 28 -15.63 1.15 -6.83
N GLN A 29 -14.94 0.38 -6.01
CA GLN A 29 -15.24 -1.03 -5.74
C GLN A 29 -16.18 -1.23 -4.55
N GLN A 30 -16.57 -0.18 -3.86
CA GLN A 30 -17.33 -0.27 -2.60
C GLN A 30 -16.64 -1.21 -1.60
N ALA A 31 -15.33 -1.08 -1.49
CA ALA A 31 -14.48 -1.92 -0.66
C ALA A 31 -14.13 -1.23 0.66
N VAL A 32 -13.75 -2.03 1.64
CA VAL A 32 -13.22 -1.53 2.92
C VAL A 32 -11.77 -1.10 2.72
N LEU A 33 -11.47 0.17 3.03
CA LEU A 33 -10.12 0.71 2.96
C LEU A 33 -9.43 0.60 4.32
N LEU A 34 -8.24 0.02 4.33
CA LEU A 34 -7.34 0.04 5.49
C LEU A 34 -6.05 0.75 5.11
N SER A 35 -5.68 1.78 5.86
CA SER A 35 -4.45 2.54 5.66
C SER A 35 -3.49 2.30 6.82
N GLU A 36 -2.28 1.85 6.51
CA GLU A 36 -1.23 1.64 7.53
C GLU A 36 -0.91 2.93 8.27
N ASP A 37 -0.77 4.03 7.55
CA ASP A 37 -0.44 5.33 8.16
C ASP A 37 -1.50 5.78 9.17
N GLU A 38 -2.77 5.60 8.84
CA GLU A 38 -3.87 5.93 9.75
C GLU A 38 -3.88 5.04 11.00
N TRP A 39 -3.66 3.74 10.82
CA TRP A 39 -3.57 2.80 11.93
C TRP A 39 -2.42 3.13 12.86
N LEU A 40 -1.24 3.40 12.31
CA LEU A 40 -0.06 3.75 13.08
C LEU A 40 -0.22 5.09 13.81
N ALA A 41 -0.76 6.10 13.13
CA ALA A 41 -0.98 7.41 13.74
C ALA A 41 -2.01 7.36 14.88
N SER A 42 -3.04 6.54 14.75
CA SER A 42 -4.09 6.40 15.76
C SER A 42 -3.66 5.59 16.98
N HIS A 43 -2.83 4.55 16.78
CA HIS A 43 -2.44 3.64 17.85
C HIS A 43 -1.13 4.03 18.53
N TYR A 44 -0.23 4.68 17.80
CA TYR A 44 1.11 5.07 18.27
C TYR A 44 1.40 6.55 18.03
N PRO A 45 0.52 7.47 18.54
CA PRO A 45 0.71 8.90 18.32
C PRO A 45 2.03 9.35 18.93
N HIS A 46 2.83 10.10 18.17
CA HIS A 46 4.11 10.68 18.59
C HIS A 46 5.24 9.67 18.89
N GLN A 47 5.05 8.38 18.59
CA GLN A 47 6.05 7.35 18.88
C GLN A 47 6.92 7.01 17.67
N ILE A 48 6.44 7.25 16.45
CA ILE A 48 7.16 6.95 15.22
C ILE A 48 7.93 8.20 14.78
N LYS A 49 9.24 8.20 15.04
CA LYS A 49 10.13 9.34 14.75
C LYS A 49 11.27 9.01 13.80
N SER A 50 11.41 7.72 13.45
CA SER A 50 12.46 7.21 12.58
C SER A 50 11.92 6.07 11.72
N PHE A 51 12.69 5.68 10.71
CA PHE A 51 12.37 4.50 9.91
C PHE A 51 12.39 3.21 10.73
N ASP A 52 13.32 3.08 11.68
CA ASP A 52 13.38 1.94 12.58
C ASP A 52 12.13 1.85 13.48
N ASP A 53 11.64 2.99 13.98
CA ASP A 53 10.38 3.04 14.72
C ASP A 53 9.22 2.59 13.85
N TYR A 54 9.15 3.05 12.61
CA TYR A 54 8.14 2.63 11.66
C TYR A 54 8.13 1.10 11.46
N LEU A 55 9.28 0.51 11.23
CA LEU A 55 9.40 -0.95 11.06
C LEU A 55 8.92 -1.71 12.29
N LYS A 56 9.27 -1.23 13.49
CA LYS A 56 8.87 -1.83 14.75
C LYS A 56 7.35 -1.81 14.92
N TYR A 57 6.73 -0.65 14.77
CA TYR A 57 5.30 -0.50 15.01
C TYR A 57 4.45 -1.11 13.88
N SER A 58 4.92 -1.06 12.67
CA SER A 58 4.30 -1.79 11.53
C SER A 58 4.25 -3.29 11.80
N ALA A 59 5.34 -3.86 12.32
CA ALA A 59 5.38 -5.29 12.66
C ALA A 59 4.38 -5.64 13.78
N LEU A 60 4.16 -4.75 14.75
CA LEU A 60 3.24 -4.98 15.86
C LEU A 60 1.77 -5.08 15.44
N ILE A 61 1.35 -4.29 14.47
CA ILE A 61 -0.06 -4.27 14.02
C ILE A 61 -0.38 -5.40 13.03
N ARG A 62 0.60 -5.97 12.36
CA ARG A 62 0.39 -6.91 11.26
C ARG A 62 -0.40 -8.17 11.63
N PRO A 63 -0.17 -8.86 12.74
CA PRO A 63 -0.95 -10.04 13.10
C PRO A 63 -2.43 -9.74 13.28
N PHE A 64 -2.76 -8.63 13.91
CA PHE A 64 -4.14 -8.21 14.12
C PHE A 64 -4.79 -7.78 12.80
N ILE A 65 -4.10 -6.99 12.00
CA ILE A 65 -4.58 -6.54 10.69
C ILE A 65 -4.86 -7.74 9.78
N LYS A 66 -3.98 -8.73 9.75
CA LYS A 66 -4.18 -9.96 8.97
C LYS A 66 -5.49 -10.64 9.33
N GLN A 67 -5.74 -10.85 10.62
CA GLN A 67 -6.97 -11.48 11.09
C GLN A 67 -8.22 -10.64 10.76
N LEU A 68 -8.13 -9.33 10.96
CA LEU A 68 -9.21 -8.40 10.62
C LEU A 68 -9.55 -8.46 9.13
N VAL A 69 -8.56 -8.41 8.27
CA VAL A 69 -8.75 -8.48 6.80
C VAL A 69 -9.38 -9.81 6.40
N GLN A 70 -8.89 -10.92 6.94
CA GLN A 70 -9.45 -12.24 6.66
C GLN A 70 -10.92 -12.34 7.11
N ASN A 71 -11.27 -11.77 8.24
CA ASN A 71 -12.65 -11.72 8.73
C ASN A 71 -13.55 -10.89 7.80
N ILE A 72 -13.07 -9.76 7.33
CA ILE A 72 -13.83 -8.91 6.39
C ILE A 72 -14.04 -9.65 5.06
N LEU A 73 -12.97 -10.23 4.50
CA LEU A 73 -13.06 -10.99 3.25
C LEU A 73 -14.04 -12.15 3.34
N ALA A 74 -14.13 -12.80 4.49
CA ALA A 74 -15.07 -13.91 4.74
C ALA A 74 -16.53 -13.46 4.65
N THR A 75 -16.85 -12.20 4.83
CA THR A 75 -18.21 -11.65 4.65
C THR A 75 -18.58 -11.44 3.19
N GLY A 76 -17.66 -11.61 2.26
CA GLY A 76 -17.83 -11.30 0.84
C GLY A 76 -17.45 -9.86 0.46
N ALA A 77 -17.08 -9.03 1.43
CA ALA A 77 -16.64 -7.67 1.17
C ALA A 77 -15.19 -7.64 0.65
N ASP A 78 -14.94 -6.78 -0.33
CA ASP A 78 -13.59 -6.50 -0.83
C ASP A 78 -12.82 -5.61 0.15
N VAL A 79 -11.51 -5.78 0.18
CA VAL A 79 -10.60 -4.97 1.01
C VAL A 79 -9.52 -4.35 0.14
N VAL A 80 -9.30 -3.05 0.32
CA VAL A 80 -8.19 -2.30 -0.27
C VAL A 80 -7.21 -1.95 0.85
N MET A 81 -5.97 -2.40 0.71
CA MET A 81 -4.92 -2.17 1.70
C MET A 81 -3.89 -1.18 1.18
N ASP A 82 -3.89 0.02 1.76
CA ASP A 82 -2.83 1.02 1.55
C ASP A 82 -1.65 0.73 2.49
N PHE A 83 -0.98 -0.37 2.19
CA PHE A 83 0.20 -0.87 2.88
C PHE A 83 1.30 -1.10 1.85
N PRO A 84 2.59 -0.97 2.22
CA PRO A 84 3.66 -1.19 1.26
C PRO A 84 3.78 -2.67 0.86
N ALA A 85 3.94 -2.90 -0.44
CA ALA A 85 4.27 -4.21 -1.03
C ALA A 85 5.51 -4.07 -1.93
N ASN A 86 6.56 -3.45 -1.39
CA ASN A 86 7.75 -3.02 -2.11
C ASN A 86 8.94 -3.97 -1.97
N THR A 87 8.76 -5.03 -1.21
CA THR A 87 9.76 -6.09 -1.06
C THR A 87 9.11 -7.46 -1.26
N LEU A 88 9.92 -8.44 -1.61
CA LEU A 88 9.46 -9.82 -1.72
C LEU A 88 8.79 -10.31 -0.44
N ARG A 89 9.37 -9.96 0.72
CA ARG A 89 8.83 -10.33 2.02
C ARG A 89 7.45 -9.72 2.27
N GLN A 90 7.26 -8.45 1.94
CA GLN A 90 5.96 -7.78 2.08
C GLN A 90 4.92 -8.42 1.18
N ARG A 91 5.24 -8.66 -0.08
CA ARG A 91 4.32 -9.33 -1.02
C ARG A 91 3.97 -10.75 -0.60
N SER A 92 4.93 -11.49 -0.09
CA SER A 92 4.68 -12.84 0.44
C SER A 92 3.68 -12.83 1.60
N TRP A 93 3.71 -11.81 2.44
CA TRP A 93 2.74 -11.64 3.54
C TRP A 93 1.30 -11.51 3.01
N PHE A 94 1.09 -10.69 1.97
CA PHE A 94 -0.23 -10.56 1.34
C PHE A 94 -0.69 -11.86 0.67
N LEU A 95 0.21 -12.54 -0.04
CA LEU A 95 -0.12 -13.81 -0.70
C LEU A 95 -0.48 -14.90 0.31
N ASN A 96 0.20 -14.97 1.44
CA ASN A 96 -0.11 -15.90 2.51
C ASN A 96 -1.49 -15.59 3.14
N LEU A 97 -1.79 -14.31 3.35
CA LEU A 97 -3.09 -13.87 3.84
C LEU A 97 -4.22 -14.35 2.91
N CYS A 98 -4.06 -14.15 1.60
CA CYS A 98 -5.03 -14.57 0.60
C CYS A 98 -5.18 -16.09 0.52
N ARG A 99 -4.08 -16.81 0.58
CA ARG A 99 -4.10 -18.28 0.54
C ARG A 99 -4.84 -18.85 1.74
N GLU A 100 -4.58 -18.34 2.93
CA GLU A 100 -5.27 -18.77 4.15
C GLU A 100 -6.75 -18.43 4.13
N ALA A 101 -7.12 -17.27 3.60
CA ALA A 101 -8.50 -16.83 3.48
C ALA A 101 -9.24 -17.50 2.31
N GLY A 102 -8.54 -18.09 1.36
CA GLY A 102 -9.12 -18.63 0.14
C GLY A 102 -9.69 -17.56 -0.78
N CYS A 103 -9.10 -16.38 -0.81
CA CYS A 103 -9.54 -15.27 -1.63
C CYS A 103 -8.62 -15.00 -2.83
N GLU A 104 -9.15 -14.31 -3.83
CA GLU A 104 -8.38 -13.77 -4.93
C GLU A 104 -7.73 -12.44 -4.53
N HIS A 105 -6.62 -12.10 -5.19
CA HIS A 105 -5.95 -10.83 -5.01
C HIS A 105 -5.72 -10.12 -6.33
N GLN A 106 -5.53 -8.81 -6.24
CA GLN A 106 -4.99 -7.98 -7.32
C GLN A 106 -3.97 -7.02 -6.73
N MET A 107 -2.77 -6.99 -7.30
CA MET A 107 -1.75 -6.01 -6.94
C MET A 107 -1.69 -4.92 -8.00
N ILE A 108 -1.83 -3.69 -7.58
CA ILE A 108 -1.66 -2.51 -8.44
C ILE A 108 -0.20 -2.05 -8.32
N TRP A 109 0.52 -2.08 -9.42
CA TRP A 109 1.89 -1.60 -9.46
C TRP A 109 1.93 -0.19 -10.04
N LEU A 110 2.25 0.76 -9.18
CA LEU A 110 2.47 2.16 -9.54
C LEU A 110 3.94 2.32 -9.93
N ASP A 111 4.25 1.96 -11.17
CA ASP A 111 5.62 1.91 -11.69
C ASP A 111 6.06 3.29 -12.21
N LEU A 112 6.31 4.21 -11.26
CA LEU A 112 6.82 5.54 -11.56
C LEU A 112 8.34 5.58 -11.44
N THR A 113 8.96 6.48 -12.21
CA THR A 113 10.39 6.75 -12.09
C THR A 113 10.69 7.46 -10.77
N ASP A 114 11.94 7.41 -10.34
CA ASP A 114 12.39 8.15 -9.15
C ASP A 114 12.12 9.64 -9.28
N GLU A 115 12.35 10.22 -10.46
CA GLU A 115 12.08 11.62 -10.75
C GLU A 115 10.59 11.97 -10.56
N GLN A 116 9.70 11.14 -11.08
CA GLN A 116 8.25 11.32 -10.91
C GLN A 116 7.83 11.24 -9.46
N CYS A 117 8.37 10.28 -8.72
CA CYS A 117 8.10 10.13 -7.29
C CYS A 117 8.58 11.33 -6.48
N LEU A 118 9.80 11.80 -6.74
CA LEU A 118 10.38 12.96 -6.06
C LEU A 118 9.59 14.24 -6.35
N LYS A 119 9.10 14.40 -7.56
CA LYS A 119 8.24 15.53 -7.93
C LYS A 119 6.93 15.51 -7.14
N GLN A 120 6.32 14.35 -6.99
CA GLN A 120 5.08 14.20 -6.20
C GLN A 120 5.33 14.42 -4.70
N ILE A 121 6.46 13.96 -4.17
CA ILE A 121 6.87 14.23 -2.79
C ILE A 121 7.03 15.72 -2.53
N ALA A 122 7.69 16.45 -3.43
CA ALA A 122 7.86 17.89 -3.33
C ALA A 122 6.52 18.62 -3.33
N GLN A 123 5.58 18.21 -4.18
CA GLN A 123 4.22 18.76 -4.22
C GLN A 123 3.46 18.48 -2.92
N ARG A 124 3.54 17.26 -2.41
CA ARG A 124 2.89 16.87 -1.14
C ARG A 124 3.43 17.65 0.05
N ARG A 125 4.73 17.96 0.07
CA ARG A 125 5.35 18.81 1.09
C ARG A 125 4.75 20.22 1.13
N LEU A 126 4.44 20.77 -0.03
CA LEU A 126 3.81 22.09 -0.15
C LEU A 126 2.36 22.05 0.34
N GLU A 127 1.63 21.01 0.01
CA GLU A 127 0.21 20.84 0.38
C GLU A 127 0.02 20.41 1.84
N GLN A 128 0.97 19.66 2.39
CA GLN A 128 0.94 19.13 3.74
C GLN A 128 2.26 19.42 4.46
N PRO A 129 2.49 20.66 4.94
CA PRO A 129 3.76 21.07 5.57
C PRO A 129 4.16 20.22 6.78
N GLU A 130 3.20 19.60 7.47
CA GLU A 130 3.45 18.69 8.58
C GLU A 130 4.24 17.44 8.18
N ARG A 131 4.24 17.09 6.91
CA ARG A 131 5.01 15.96 6.37
C ARG A 131 6.45 16.32 6.01
N ALA A 132 6.85 17.56 6.13
CA ALA A 132 8.15 18.06 5.65
C ALA A 132 9.35 17.32 6.28
N ALA A 133 9.21 16.79 7.49
CA ALA A 133 10.26 16.02 8.15
C ALA A 133 10.48 14.63 7.51
N PHE A 134 9.44 14.05 6.92
CA PHE A 134 9.47 12.71 6.31
C PHE A 134 9.54 12.75 4.79
N ASP A 135 8.90 13.74 4.17
CA ASP A 135 8.83 13.89 2.72
C ASP A 135 10.08 14.60 2.18
N THR A 136 11.22 13.96 2.34
CA THR A 136 12.52 14.47 1.86
C THR A 136 13.13 13.53 0.84
N GLU A 137 14.00 14.07 0.00
CA GLU A 137 14.77 13.28 -0.96
C GLU A 137 15.67 12.25 -0.27
N ALA A 138 16.26 12.61 0.87
CA ALA A 138 17.10 11.71 1.67
C ALA A 138 16.29 10.48 2.17
N VAL A 139 15.10 10.70 2.70
CA VAL A 139 14.21 9.61 3.14
C VAL A 139 13.77 8.77 1.95
N PHE A 140 13.42 9.39 0.82
CA PHE A 140 13.10 8.67 -0.41
C PHE A 140 14.20 7.70 -0.82
N HIS A 141 15.46 8.15 -0.87
CA HIS A 141 16.58 7.28 -1.25
C HIS A 141 16.85 6.19 -0.22
N GLN A 142 16.70 6.48 1.05
CA GLN A 142 16.86 5.49 2.12
C GLN A 142 15.84 4.36 1.99
N VAL A 143 14.59 4.69 1.77
CA VAL A 143 13.49 3.71 1.65
C VAL A 143 13.56 2.97 0.32
N THR A 144 13.86 3.67 -0.77
CA THR A 144 13.94 3.10 -2.12
C THR A 144 15.09 2.10 -2.27
N ALA A 145 16.14 2.22 -1.45
CA ALA A 145 17.23 1.25 -1.44
C ALA A 145 16.77 -0.18 -1.09
N PHE A 146 15.64 -0.35 -0.41
CA PHE A 146 15.04 -1.64 -0.10
C PHE A 146 14.03 -2.14 -1.14
N PHE A 147 13.75 -1.35 -2.16
CA PHE A 147 12.75 -1.71 -3.17
C PHE A 147 13.21 -2.91 -3.99
N GLU A 148 12.36 -3.93 -4.06
CA GLU A 148 12.56 -5.12 -4.88
C GLU A 148 11.41 -5.20 -5.89
N PRO A 149 11.67 -5.03 -7.20
CA PRO A 149 10.62 -5.11 -8.20
C PRO A 149 9.92 -6.47 -8.18
N PRO A 150 8.61 -6.52 -8.46
CA PRO A 150 7.90 -7.79 -8.60
C PRO A 150 8.51 -8.67 -9.70
N THR A 151 8.53 -9.98 -9.47
CA THR A 151 9.05 -10.97 -10.41
C THR A 151 7.98 -11.98 -10.79
N ALA A 152 8.13 -12.60 -11.96
CA ALA A 152 7.19 -13.61 -12.45
C ALA A 152 7.06 -14.83 -11.53
N ASP A 153 8.12 -15.17 -10.80
CA ASP A 153 8.15 -16.31 -9.87
C ASP A 153 7.22 -16.14 -8.67
N GLU A 154 6.78 -14.91 -8.38
CA GLU A 154 5.87 -14.63 -7.26
C GLU A 154 4.41 -14.99 -7.59
N HIS A 155 4.08 -15.20 -8.84
CA HIS A 155 2.71 -15.51 -9.30
C HIS A 155 1.66 -14.48 -8.87
N LEU A 156 2.03 -13.20 -8.95
CA LEU A 156 1.15 -12.09 -8.63
C LEU A 156 0.18 -11.80 -9.77
N ASN A 157 -1.06 -11.48 -9.44
CA ASN A 157 -2.00 -10.89 -10.38
C ASN A 157 -1.77 -9.37 -10.40
N ILE A 158 -1.00 -8.89 -11.37
CA ILE A 158 -0.53 -7.51 -11.45
C ILE A 158 -1.34 -6.71 -12.44
N VAL A 159 -1.76 -5.51 -12.01
CA VAL A 159 -2.26 -4.44 -12.88
C VAL A 159 -1.31 -3.26 -12.75
N THR A 160 -0.82 -2.75 -13.87
CA THR A 160 0.04 -1.57 -13.87
C THR A 160 -0.76 -0.31 -14.10
N SER A 161 -0.42 0.77 -13.38
CA SER A 161 -0.94 2.10 -13.62
C SER A 161 0.21 3.06 -13.82
N GLU A 162 0.18 3.81 -14.92
CA GLU A 162 1.23 4.78 -15.27
C GLU A 162 1.01 6.16 -14.65
N PHE A 163 -0.22 6.47 -14.20
CA PHE A 163 -0.56 7.79 -13.67
C PHE A 163 -1.51 7.71 -12.47
N ALA A 164 -0.98 8.02 -11.30
CA ALA A 164 -1.78 8.24 -10.09
C ALA A 164 -2.12 9.73 -9.87
N GLY A 165 -1.77 10.63 -10.78
CA GLY A 165 -1.81 12.08 -10.55
C GLY A 165 -2.82 12.90 -11.35
N ASP A 166 -3.46 12.34 -12.38
CA ASP A 166 -4.49 13.06 -13.15
C ASP A 166 -5.81 12.32 -13.13
N ALA A 167 -6.88 13.09 -12.94
CA ALA A 167 -8.25 12.65 -12.77
C ALA A 167 -8.75 11.74 -13.90
N GLY A 168 -8.48 10.48 -13.82
CA GLY A 168 -8.88 9.47 -14.78
C GLY A 168 -8.07 8.20 -14.56
N ILE A 169 -8.42 7.46 -13.53
CA ILE A 169 -7.83 6.16 -13.26
C ILE A 169 -8.31 5.19 -14.33
N GLY A 170 -7.60 5.18 -15.46
CA GLY A 170 -7.73 4.13 -16.45
C GLY A 170 -6.92 2.93 -15.99
N VAL A 171 -7.56 1.97 -15.36
CA VAL A 171 -6.98 0.65 -15.17
C VAL A 171 -6.93 0.00 -16.54
N LYS A 172 -5.74 -0.16 -17.11
CA LYS A 172 -5.56 -1.04 -18.25
C LYS A 172 -5.38 -2.45 -17.71
N GLU A 173 -6.34 -3.29 -18.01
CA GLU A 173 -6.23 -4.74 -17.85
C GLU A 173 -5.11 -5.32 -18.72
#